data_f96ccb748aa2091ebb2828676e622e0f
#
_entry.id   f96ccb748aa2091ebb2828676e622e0f
#
_cell.length_a   1.000
_cell.length_b   1.000
_cell.length_c   1.000
_cell.angle_alpha   90.00
_cell.angle_beta   90.00
_cell.angle_gamma   90.00
#
_symmetry.space_group_name_H-M   'P 1'
#
loop_
_entity.id
_entity.type
_entity.pdbx_description
1 polymer ?
#
loop_
_entity_poly.entity_id
_entity_poly.type
_entity_poly.pdbx_seq_one_letter_code
_entity_poly.pdbx_strand_id
1 'polypeptide(L)'
;MPVTLHTPPAFDLTPTEIARWAAIPVAVAVDLGRDAGLIDPAIRPLRPAGQQPRLFGQAVTVRCEAPDFGAVLHALDVIQRGQVLMIDAAGHRDTAMIGDILSGHLRNKGIAGLVCDGAVRDTGTLGGWDDFLVFSRWITPRGPTGADRGAVNLPVVIGGCLVSPGDLVIGDDDGLVSLSPRIVRTRIADAEAKLFRESDWTSALASGKSAAEVFGLAPTIQP
;
A
#
# COMPACT_ATOMS: atom_id res chain seq x y z
N MET A 1 -25.61 -10.39 6.22
CA MET A 1 -25.82 -9.42 7.34
C MET A 1 -25.49 -8.05 6.79
N PRO A 2 -26.16 -6.97 7.23
CA PRO A 2 -25.87 -5.63 6.74
C PRO A 2 -24.41 -5.25 6.99
N VAL A 3 -23.90 -4.25 6.27
CA VAL A 3 -22.53 -3.75 6.45
C VAL A 3 -22.31 -3.31 7.90
N THR A 4 -21.22 -3.77 8.50
CA THR A 4 -20.85 -3.38 9.85
C THR A 4 -19.79 -2.27 9.78
N LEU A 5 -20.07 -1.11 10.35
CA LEU A 5 -19.12 -0.01 10.50
C LEU A 5 -18.55 -0.03 11.92
N HIS A 6 -17.27 -0.39 12.04
CA HIS A 6 -16.55 -0.34 13.32
C HIS A 6 -16.00 1.05 13.57
N THR A 7 -15.92 1.45 14.84
CA THR A 7 -15.18 2.65 15.23
C THR A 7 -13.69 2.37 15.04
N PRO A 8 -12.97 3.13 14.20
CA PRO A 8 -11.53 2.92 14.05
C PRO A 8 -10.82 3.24 15.38
N PRO A 9 -9.69 2.60 15.67
CA PRO A 9 -8.82 3.06 16.74
C PRO A 9 -8.40 4.51 16.47
N ALA A 10 -8.06 5.26 17.51
CA ALA A 10 -7.50 6.59 17.32
C ALA A 10 -6.24 6.47 16.44
N PHE A 11 -6.16 7.29 15.40
CA PHE A 11 -4.94 7.43 14.60
C PHE A 11 -3.91 8.15 15.46
N ASP A 12 -3.06 7.39 16.14
CA ASP A 12 -2.17 7.92 17.18
C ASP A 12 -0.77 8.30 16.66
N LEU A 13 -0.51 8.12 15.34
CA LEU A 13 0.72 8.61 14.72
C LEU A 13 0.66 10.12 14.54
N THR A 14 1.71 10.79 15.01
CA THR A 14 1.86 12.23 14.82
C THR A 14 2.27 12.55 13.37
N PRO A 15 1.96 13.76 12.86
CA PRO A 15 2.42 14.19 11.55
C PRO A 15 3.95 14.08 11.37
N THR A 16 4.72 14.32 12.43
CA THR A 16 6.19 14.21 12.41
C THR A 16 6.64 12.75 12.25
N GLU A 17 6.03 11.79 12.96
CA GLU A 17 6.32 10.37 12.81
C GLU A 17 6.02 9.89 11.39
N ILE A 18 4.88 10.29 10.84
CA ILE A 18 4.50 9.96 9.46
C ILE A 18 5.48 10.58 8.45
N ALA A 19 5.79 11.87 8.60
CA ALA A 19 6.62 12.61 7.63
C ALA A 19 8.03 12.01 7.47
N ARG A 20 8.63 11.44 8.52
CA ARG A 20 9.93 10.78 8.43
C ARG A 20 9.94 9.59 7.46
N TRP A 21 8.83 8.88 7.34
CA TRP A 21 8.67 7.75 6.42
C TRP A 21 8.42 8.18 4.97
N ALA A 22 8.10 9.44 4.73
CA ALA A 22 7.77 9.92 3.39
C ALA A 22 8.91 9.73 2.36
N ALA A 23 10.16 9.75 2.80
CA ALA A 23 11.34 9.55 1.96
C ALA A 23 11.81 8.09 1.88
N ILE A 24 11.26 7.17 2.69
CA ILE A 24 11.73 5.78 2.78
C ILE A 24 11.08 4.92 1.68
N PRO A 25 11.85 4.37 0.70
CA PRO A 25 11.31 3.47 -0.32
C PRO A 25 10.72 2.19 0.27
N VAL A 26 9.78 1.54 -0.46
CA VAL A 26 9.21 0.26 -0.04
C VAL A 26 10.28 -0.79 0.17
N ALA A 27 11.26 -0.90 -0.73
CA ALA A 27 12.36 -1.86 -0.62
C ALA A 27 13.15 -1.68 0.69
N VAL A 28 13.47 -0.43 1.05
CA VAL A 28 14.17 -0.13 2.33
C VAL A 28 13.32 -0.52 3.53
N ALA A 29 12.01 -0.20 3.50
CA ALA A 29 11.10 -0.54 4.59
C ALA A 29 10.97 -2.06 4.79
N VAL A 30 10.86 -2.83 3.73
CA VAL A 30 10.74 -4.30 3.76
C VAL A 30 12.02 -4.95 4.30
N ASP A 31 13.18 -4.42 3.95
CA ASP A 31 14.48 -4.96 4.37
C ASP A 31 14.80 -4.76 5.87
N LEU A 32 13.97 -4.00 6.59
CA LEU A 32 14.12 -3.84 8.05
C LEU A 32 13.81 -5.12 8.84
N GLY A 33 13.13 -6.07 8.22
CA GLY A 33 12.83 -7.36 8.83
C GLY A 33 11.46 -7.91 8.46
N ARG A 34 11.19 -9.15 8.88
CA ARG A 34 9.94 -9.85 8.56
C ARG A 34 8.69 -9.26 9.23
N ASP A 35 8.86 -8.38 10.19
CA ASP A 35 7.79 -7.64 10.85
C ASP A 35 7.37 -6.37 10.07
N ALA A 36 8.12 -5.96 9.06
CA ALA A 36 7.65 -5.04 8.05
C ALA A 36 6.59 -5.76 7.19
N GLY A 37 5.37 -5.27 7.20
CA GLY A 37 4.20 -5.93 6.58
C GLY A 37 4.24 -5.88 5.06
N LEU A 38 5.12 -6.69 4.45
CA LEU A 38 5.16 -6.86 2.99
C LEU A 38 3.82 -7.42 2.49
N ILE A 39 3.22 -6.74 1.53
CA ILE A 39 2.02 -7.17 0.82
C ILE A 39 2.45 -7.94 -0.44
N ASP A 40 1.73 -9.04 -0.73
CA ASP A 40 1.99 -9.90 -1.89
C ASP A 40 2.23 -9.08 -3.17
N PRO A 41 3.39 -9.25 -3.82
CA PRO A 41 3.74 -8.51 -5.04
C PRO A 41 2.85 -8.81 -6.25
N ALA A 42 1.90 -9.75 -6.16
CA ALA A 42 0.85 -9.91 -7.16
C ALA A 42 -0.16 -8.73 -7.15
N ILE A 43 -0.24 -7.95 -6.06
CA ILE A 43 -1.02 -6.71 -6.01
C ILE A 43 -0.13 -5.60 -6.58
N ARG A 44 -0.44 -5.19 -7.82
CA ARG A 44 0.39 -4.30 -8.64
C ARG A 44 -0.26 -2.94 -8.85
N PRO A 45 0.56 -1.89 -9.05
CA PRO A 45 0.04 -0.60 -9.51
C PRO A 45 -0.53 -0.73 -10.92
N LEU A 46 -1.57 0.05 -11.24
CA LEU A 46 -2.15 0.08 -12.59
C LEU A 46 -1.30 0.86 -13.59
N ARG A 47 -0.48 1.80 -13.14
CA ARG A 47 0.41 2.57 -14.01
C ARG A 47 1.73 1.82 -14.23
N PRO A 48 2.39 2.04 -15.38
CA PRO A 48 3.73 1.53 -15.61
C PRO A 48 4.73 2.08 -14.59
N ALA A 49 5.79 1.31 -14.32
CA ALA A 49 6.88 1.74 -13.45
C ALA A 49 7.48 3.08 -13.92
N GLY A 50 7.82 3.93 -12.97
CA GLY A 50 8.36 5.28 -13.19
C GLY A 50 7.31 6.34 -13.56
N GLN A 51 6.02 5.97 -13.66
CA GLN A 51 4.96 6.90 -14.07
C GLN A 51 3.94 7.17 -12.96
N GLN A 52 4.07 6.56 -11.81
CA GLN A 52 3.11 6.73 -10.72
C GLN A 52 3.69 7.57 -9.59
N PRO A 53 2.87 8.40 -8.92
CA PRO A 53 3.25 9.02 -7.69
C PRO A 53 3.37 7.95 -6.59
N ARG A 54 3.93 8.32 -5.47
CA ARG A 54 4.03 7.43 -4.32
C ARG A 54 2.69 7.32 -3.60
N LEU A 55 2.24 6.10 -3.29
CA LEU A 55 1.14 5.88 -2.37
C LEU A 55 1.66 6.03 -0.94
N PHE A 56 1.01 6.90 -0.16
CA PHE A 56 1.44 7.18 1.20
C PHE A 56 0.28 7.69 2.05
N GLY A 57 -0.08 6.97 3.11
CA GLY A 57 -1.15 7.40 4.00
C GLY A 57 -1.57 6.32 4.99
N GLN A 58 -2.43 6.69 5.93
CA GLN A 58 -2.97 5.75 6.92
C GLN A 58 -4.13 4.95 6.36
N ALA A 59 -4.18 3.66 6.70
CA ALA A 59 -5.17 2.72 6.20
C ALA A 59 -6.58 2.98 6.77
N VAL A 60 -7.56 3.01 5.87
CA VAL A 60 -8.98 2.70 6.17
C VAL A 60 -9.28 1.36 5.54
N THR A 61 -9.68 0.39 6.33
CA THR A 61 -9.81 -1.00 5.90
C THR A 61 -11.25 -1.38 5.60
N VAL A 62 -11.41 -2.18 4.55
CA VAL A 62 -12.71 -2.70 4.11
C VAL A 62 -12.60 -4.20 3.87
N ARG A 63 -13.51 -4.98 4.43
CA ARG A 63 -13.69 -6.39 4.10
C ARG A 63 -14.96 -6.55 3.26
N CYS A 64 -14.79 -6.91 2.00
CA CYS A 64 -15.88 -7.27 1.10
C CYS A 64 -16.29 -8.72 1.28
N GLU A 65 -17.57 -9.01 1.09
CA GLU A 65 -18.11 -10.35 0.90
C GLU A 65 -18.45 -10.55 -0.58
N ALA A 66 -17.40 -10.59 -1.42
CA ALA A 66 -17.53 -10.63 -2.87
C ALA A 66 -18.55 -11.69 -3.34
N PRO A 67 -19.38 -11.39 -4.34
CA PRO A 67 -19.35 -10.23 -5.25
C PRO A 67 -20.03 -8.95 -4.72
N ASP A 68 -20.34 -8.87 -3.43
CA ASP A 68 -20.93 -7.70 -2.78
C ASP A 68 -19.85 -6.66 -2.43
N PHE A 69 -20.12 -5.37 -2.70
CA PHE A 69 -19.19 -4.25 -2.45
C PHE A 69 -19.76 -3.21 -1.47
N GLY A 70 -20.82 -3.55 -0.74
CA GLY A 70 -21.49 -2.62 0.18
C GLY A 70 -20.54 -1.94 1.17
N ALA A 71 -19.57 -2.69 1.69
CA ALA A 71 -18.57 -2.13 2.59
C ALA A 71 -17.70 -1.05 1.91
N VAL A 72 -17.40 -1.15 0.61
CA VAL A 72 -16.71 -0.08 -0.14
C VAL A 72 -17.56 1.18 -0.15
N LEU A 73 -18.86 1.08 -0.42
CA LEU A 73 -19.77 2.23 -0.44
C LEU A 73 -19.81 2.96 0.90
N HIS A 74 -19.94 2.21 2.00
CA HIS A 74 -19.93 2.80 3.36
C HIS A 74 -18.58 3.42 3.76
N ALA A 75 -17.46 2.90 3.24
CA ALA A 75 -16.16 3.46 3.50
C ALA A 75 -15.98 4.86 2.87
N LEU A 76 -16.67 5.16 1.75
CA LEU A 76 -16.61 6.47 1.10
C LEU A 76 -17.04 7.62 2.01
N ASP A 77 -17.94 7.36 2.94
CA ASP A 77 -18.46 8.38 3.85
C ASP A 77 -17.48 8.69 4.99
N VAL A 78 -16.74 7.69 5.45
CA VAL A 78 -15.89 7.81 6.67
C VAL A 78 -14.42 8.09 6.37
N ILE A 79 -13.93 7.74 5.19
CA ILE A 79 -12.53 7.96 4.79
C ILE A 79 -12.23 9.44 4.64
N GLN A 80 -11.05 9.87 5.08
CA GLN A 80 -10.63 11.25 5.14
C GLN A 80 -9.43 11.54 4.22
N ARG A 81 -9.24 12.82 3.88
CA ARG A 81 -8.11 13.28 3.06
C ARG A 81 -6.78 12.70 3.52
N GLY A 82 -5.97 12.25 2.56
CA GLY A 82 -4.62 11.70 2.80
C GLY A 82 -4.61 10.25 3.29
N GLN A 83 -5.76 9.64 3.52
CA GLN A 83 -5.83 8.21 3.86
C GLN A 83 -5.79 7.31 2.62
N VAL A 84 -5.55 6.03 2.83
CA VAL A 84 -5.51 4.98 1.80
C VAL A 84 -6.64 3.99 2.06
N LEU A 85 -7.45 3.70 1.04
CA LEU A 85 -8.50 2.69 1.13
C LEU A 85 -7.92 1.30 0.87
N MET A 86 -7.99 0.41 1.85
CA MET A 86 -7.48 -0.96 1.79
C MET A 86 -8.66 -1.94 1.66
N ILE A 87 -8.87 -2.52 0.48
CA ILE A 87 -10.00 -3.38 0.15
C ILE A 87 -9.57 -4.85 0.15
N ASP A 88 -10.00 -5.58 1.16
CA ASP A 88 -9.90 -7.04 1.22
C ASP A 88 -11.14 -7.65 0.53
N ALA A 89 -10.93 -8.25 -0.63
CA ALA A 89 -11.90 -9.07 -1.35
C ALA A 89 -11.42 -10.53 -1.47
N ALA A 90 -10.52 -10.98 -0.59
CA ALA A 90 -9.98 -12.33 -0.53
C ALA A 90 -9.45 -12.84 -1.88
N GLY A 91 -8.81 -11.97 -2.67
CA GLY A 91 -8.28 -12.32 -3.98
C GLY A 91 -9.35 -12.52 -5.07
N HIS A 92 -10.60 -12.11 -4.85
CA HIS A 92 -11.71 -12.28 -5.79
C HIS A 92 -11.43 -11.61 -7.15
N ARG A 93 -11.61 -12.36 -8.24
CA ARG A 93 -11.26 -11.93 -9.60
C ARG A 93 -12.43 -11.75 -10.55
N ASP A 94 -13.58 -12.32 -10.23
CA ASP A 94 -14.69 -12.45 -11.19
C ASP A 94 -15.51 -11.17 -11.31
N THR A 95 -15.53 -10.33 -10.27
CA THR A 95 -16.18 -9.01 -10.27
C THR A 95 -15.28 -7.95 -9.66
N ALA A 96 -15.29 -6.76 -10.22
CA ALA A 96 -14.54 -5.60 -9.71
C ALA A 96 -15.24 -5.03 -8.48
N MET A 97 -14.48 -4.76 -7.42
CA MET A 97 -15.01 -4.14 -6.21
C MET A 97 -15.14 -2.63 -6.35
N ILE A 98 -14.37 -2.02 -7.26
CA ILE A 98 -14.38 -0.57 -7.49
C ILE A 98 -13.97 -0.26 -8.94
N GLY A 99 -14.43 0.88 -9.46
CA GLY A 99 -14.10 1.42 -10.77
C GLY A 99 -13.95 2.94 -10.71
N ASP A 100 -14.00 3.62 -11.86
CA ASP A 100 -13.69 5.03 -12.02
C ASP A 100 -14.63 5.98 -11.26
N ILE A 101 -15.94 5.69 -11.19
CA ILE A 101 -16.92 6.54 -10.52
C ILE A 101 -16.58 6.70 -9.03
N LEU A 102 -16.42 5.60 -8.31
CA LEU A 102 -16.15 5.63 -6.87
C LEU A 102 -14.71 6.07 -6.58
N SER A 103 -13.74 5.64 -7.40
CA SER A 103 -12.35 6.09 -7.29
C SER A 103 -12.22 7.59 -7.59
N GLY A 104 -12.98 8.12 -8.56
CA GLY A 104 -13.05 9.56 -8.83
C GLY A 104 -13.62 10.36 -7.67
N HIS A 105 -14.63 9.82 -6.98
CA HIS A 105 -15.14 10.43 -5.75
C HIS A 105 -14.06 10.46 -4.66
N LEU A 106 -13.33 9.37 -4.43
CA LEU A 106 -12.21 9.33 -3.48
C LEU A 106 -11.11 10.32 -3.84
N ARG A 107 -10.73 10.38 -5.12
CA ARG A 107 -9.76 11.34 -5.64
C ARG A 107 -10.17 12.78 -5.35
N ASN A 108 -11.44 13.14 -5.61
CA ASN A 108 -11.99 14.47 -5.33
C ASN A 108 -12.00 14.81 -3.83
N LYS A 109 -12.14 13.82 -2.95
CA LYS A 109 -11.98 13.97 -1.49
C LYS A 109 -10.51 14.16 -1.07
N GLY A 110 -9.55 13.96 -1.98
CA GLY A 110 -8.13 14.03 -1.69
C GLY A 110 -7.59 12.83 -0.93
N ILE A 111 -8.20 11.65 -1.14
CA ILE A 111 -7.68 10.36 -0.66
C ILE A 111 -6.40 10.04 -1.44
N ALA A 112 -5.39 9.50 -0.76
CA ALA A 112 -4.07 9.24 -1.37
C ALA A 112 -4.12 8.16 -2.46
N GLY A 113 -5.04 7.21 -2.34
CA GLY A 113 -5.23 6.12 -3.29
C GLY A 113 -5.92 4.92 -2.67
N LEU A 114 -5.91 3.81 -3.39
CA LEU A 114 -6.50 2.55 -2.91
C LEU A 114 -5.65 1.33 -3.26
N VAL A 115 -5.83 0.29 -2.46
CA VAL A 115 -5.26 -1.04 -2.66
C VAL A 115 -6.42 -2.04 -2.62
N CYS A 116 -6.56 -2.88 -3.66
CA CYS A 116 -7.59 -3.90 -3.75
C CYS A 116 -6.97 -5.30 -3.87
N ASP A 117 -7.09 -6.10 -2.82
CA ASP A 117 -6.80 -7.54 -2.91
C ASP A 117 -8.01 -8.25 -3.53
N GLY A 118 -8.22 -7.96 -4.79
CA GLY A 118 -9.32 -8.36 -5.63
C GLY A 118 -9.20 -7.73 -6.99
N ALA A 119 -10.32 -7.58 -7.71
CA ALA A 119 -10.35 -6.97 -9.02
C ALA A 119 -10.87 -5.52 -8.98
N VAL A 120 -10.35 -4.72 -9.94
CA VAL A 120 -10.84 -3.38 -10.28
C VAL A 120 -11.25 -3.33 -11.75
N ARG A 121 -11.96 -2.26 -12.16
CA ARG A 121 -12.30 -2.00 -13.56
C ARG A 121 -11.96 -0.56 -13.97
N ASP A 122 -12.25 -0.21 -15.21
CA ASP A 122 -12.06 1.14 -15.79
C ASP A 122 -10.60 1.61 -15.74
N THR A 123 -9.68 0.66 -15.92
CA THR A 123 -8.24 0.85 -15.70
C THR A 123 -7.61 1.89 -16.62
N GLY A 124 -8.18 2.13 -17.81
CA GLY A 124 -7.75 3.22 -18.70
C GLY A 124 -7.93 4.60 -18.05
N THR A 125 -9.05 4.81 -17.36
CA THR A 125 -9.31 6.05 -16.61
C THR A 125 -8.44 6.11 -15.35
N LEU A 126 -8.44 5.04 -14.53
CA LEU A 126 -7.69 4.99 -13.27
C LEU A 126 -6.18 5.14 -13.48
N GLY A 127 -5.62 4.47 -14.48
CA GLY A 127 -4.20 4.55 -14.83
C GLY A 127 -3.78 5.88 -15.47
N GLY A 128 -4.73 6.70 -15.92
CA GLY A 128 -4.48 8.04 -16.44
C GLY A 128 -4.32 9.13 -15.37
N TRP A 129 -4.67 8.85 -14.11
CA TRP A 129 -4.56 9.85 -13.04
C TRP A 129 -3.15 9.85 -12.44
N ASP A 130 -2.60 11.05 -12.22
CA ASP A 130 -1.24 11.29 -11.71
C ASP A 130 -1.20 11.64 -10.22
N ASP A 131 -2.37 11.82 -9.60
CA ASP A 131 -2.54 12.24 -8.21
C ASP A 131 -3.35 11.25 -7.36
N PHE A 132 -3.70 10.07 -7.89
CA PHE A 132 -4.45 9.03 -7.20
C PHE A 132 -3.96 7.64 -7.64
N LEU A 133 -3.41 6.87 -6.71
CA LEU A 133 -2.86 5.56 -7.01
C LEU A 133 -3.85 4.43 -6.78
N VAL A 134 -3.83 3.48 -7.70
CA VAL A 134 -4.60 2.24 -7.59
C VAL A 134 -3.67 1.05 -7.73
N PHE A 135 -3.67 0.20 -6.72
CA PHE A 135 -3.04 -1.12 -6.74
C PHE A 135 -4.13 -2.18 -6.74
N SER A 136 -4.00 -3.20 -7.56
CA SER A 136 -4.95 -4.32 -7.58
C SER A 136 -4.29 -5.65 -7.92
N ARG A 137 -4.92 -6.74 -7.47
CA ARG A 137 -4.48 -8.08 -7.85
C ARG A 137 -4.98 -8.45 -9.24
N TRP A 138 -6.20 -8.05 -9.61
CA TRP A 138 -6.85 -8.42 -10.85
C TRP A 138 -7.56 -7.24 -11.51
N ILE A 139 -7.83 -7.41 -12.80
CA ILE A 139 -8.62 -6.49 -13.62
C ILE A 139 -9.74 -7.31 -14.27
N THR A 140 -11.00 -6.84 -14.16
CA THR A 140 -12.15 -7.44 -14.82
C THR A 140 -13.19 -6.38 -15.17
N PRO A 141 -13.89 -6.46 -16.32
CA PRO A 141 -14.91 -5.48 -16.68
C PRO A 141 -16.24 -5.70 -15.91
N ARG A 142 -16.45 -6.88 -15.30
CA ARG A 142 -17.69 -7.20 -14.62
C ARG A 142 -17.81 -6.43 -13.30
N GLY A 143 -18.93 -5.73 -13.10
CA GLY A 143 -19.24 -5.04 -11.85
C GLY A 143 -19.74 -5.97 -10.74
N PRO A 144 -19.81 -5.47 -9.50
CA PRO A 144 -20.35 -6.20 -8.35
C PRO A 144 -21.85 -6.40 -8.46
N THR A 145 -22.42 -7.32 -7.64
CA THR A 145 -23.84 -7.69 -7.71
C THR A 145 -24.61 -7.51 -6.40
N GLY A 146 -24.01 -6.92 -5.38
CA GLY A 146 -24.63 -6.61 -4.09
C GLY A 146 -24.02 -5.37 -3.47
N ALA A 147 -24.74 -4.71 -2.57
CA ALA A 147 -24.33 -3.42 -2.00
C ALA A 147 -24.64 -3.31 -0.49
N ASP A 148 -24.82 -4.44 0.21
CA ASP A 148 -25.35 -4.44 1.57
C ASP A 148 -24.56 -5.32 2.56
N ARG A 149 -23.43 -5.92 2.16
CA ARG A 149 -22.62 -6.81 3.01
C ARG A 149 -21.16 -6.36 3.17
N GLY A 150 -20.52 -6.89 4.22
CA GLY A 150 -19.14 -6.65 4.54
C GLY A 150 -18.93 -5.81 5.79
N ALA A 151 -17.73 -5.30 5.98
CA ALA A 151 -17.37 -4.51 7.15
C ALA A 151 -16.30 -3.47 6.86
N VAL A 152 -16.32 -2.37 7.63
CA VAL A 152 -15.39 -1.24 7.53
C VAL A 152 -14.69 -1.04 8.86
N ASN A 153 -13.41 -0.65 8.83
CA ASN A 153 -12.56 -0.34 9.99
C ASN A 153 -12.35 -1.53 10.95
N LEU A 154 -12.04 -2.70 10.40
CA LEU A 154 -11.57 -3.86 11.16
C LEU A 154 -10.22 -4.32 10.55
N PRO A 155 -9.39 -5.08 11.30
CA PRO A 155 -8.22 -5.70 10.71
C PRO A 155 -8.60 -6.63 9.53
N VAL A 156 -7.87 -6.52 8.43
CA VAL A 156 -8.09 -7.29 7.19
C VAL A 156 -6.78 -7.95 6.74
N VAL A 157 -6.87 -8.90 5.81
CA VAL A 157 -5.69 -9.53 5.23
C VAL A 157 -5.59 -9.10 3.76
N ILE A 158 -4.57 -8.33 3.44
CA ILE A 158 -4.29 -7.85 2.08
C ILE A 158 -3.00 -8.52 1.61
N GLY A 159 -3.09 -9.36 0.58
CA GLY A 159 -1.91 -10.04 0.06
C GLY A 159 -1.10 -10.78 1.12
N GLY A 160 -1.77 -11.50 2.01
CA GLY A 160 -1.14 -12.23 3.11
C GLY A 160 -0.65 -11.37 4.28
N CYS A 161 -0.71 -10.05 4.18
CA CYS A 161 -0.35 -9.11 5.25
C CYS A 161 -1.57 -8.71 6.07
N LEU A 162 -1.48 -8.81 7.40
CA LEU A 162 -2.49 -8.25 8.31
C LEU A 162 -2.36 -6.73 8.31
N VAL A 163 -3.41 -6.04 7.88
CA VAL A 163 -3.50 -4.57 7.86
C VAL A 163 -4.59 -4.12 8.82
N SER A 164 -4.24 -3.27 9.76
CA SER A 164 -5.17 -2.69 10.72
C SER A 164 -5.55 -1.26 10.32
N PRO A 165 -6.76 -0.78 10.68
CA PRO A 165 -7.09 0.63 10.56
C PRO A 165 -6.02 1.49 11.25
N GLY A 166 -5.49 2.50 10.52
CA GLY A 166 -4.45 3.39 11.04
C GLY A 166 -3.01 2.96 10.78
N ASP A 167 -2.76 1.77 10.23
CA ASP A 167 -1.43 1.38 9.76
C ASP A 167 -0.95 2.35 8.68
N LEU A 168 0.34 2.66 8.64
CA LEU A 168 0.93 3.47 7.59
C LEU A 168 1.19 2.58 6.36
N VAL A 169 0.52 2.92 5.26
CA VAL A 169 0.69 2.23 3.96
C VAL A 169 1.65 3.04 3.09
N ILE A 170 2.64 2.35 2.56
CA ILE A 170 3.60 2.89 1.60
C ILE A 170 3.56 2.02 0.35
N GLY A 171 3.47 2.67 -0.82
CA GLY A 171 3.50 2.01 -2.11
C GLY A 171 4.32 2.78 -3.12
N ASP A 172 5.08 2.06 -3.94
CA ASP A 172 5.85 2.58 -5.07
C ASP A 172 5.88 1.56 -6.22
N ASP A 173 6.80 1.71 -7.16
CA ASP A 173 6.93 0.82 -8.32
C ASP A 173 7.26 -0.62 -7.93
N ASP A 174 7.94 -0.85 -6.81
CA ASP A 174 8.35 -2.18 -6.36
C ASP A 174 7.21 -2.95 -5.67
N GLY A 175 6.24 -2.23 -5.07
CA GLY A 175 5.10 -2.85 -4.40
C GLY A 175 4.56 -2.05 -3.22
N LEU A 176 4.14 -2.78 -2.18
CA LEU A 176 3.41 -2.24 -1.04
C LEU A 176 3.94 -2.77 0.29
N VAL A 177 3.95 -1.91 1.31
CA VAL A 177 4.17 -2.30 2.70
C VAL A 177 3.15 -1.64 3.61
N SER A 178 2.70 -2.35 4.64
CA SER A 178 1.87 -1.84 5.73
C SER A 178 2.66 -1.87 7.04
N LEU A 179 2.78 -0.73 7.71
CA LEU A 179 3.57 -0.57 8.92
C LEU A 179 2.65 -0.21 10.08
N SER A 180 2.61 -1.07 11.10
CA SER A 180 1.88 -0.73 12.32
C SER A 180 2.48 0.51 13.01
N PRO A 181 1.69 1.27 13.81
CA PRO A 181 2.20 2.42 14.55
C PRO A 181 3.43 2.09 15.41
N ARG A 182 3.51 0.86 15.94
CA ARG A 182 4.69 0.38 16.67
C ARG A 182 5.93 0.35 15.77
N ILE A 183 5.81 -0.21 14.56
CA ILE A 183 6.92 -0.29 13.60
C ILE A 183 7.33 1.11 13.15
N VAL A 184 6.36 1.97 12.83
CA VAL A 184 6.61 3.37 12.45
C VAL A 184 7.50 4.07 13.48
N ARG A 185 7.23 3.89 14.78
CA ARG A 185 8.00 4.53 15.86
C ARG A 185 9.36 3.88 16.10
N THR A 186 9.40 2.56 16.09
CA THR A 186 10.60 1.83 16.54
C THR A 186 11.64 1.61 15.45
N ARG A 187 11.26 1.64 14.16
CA ARG A 187 12.14 1.27 13.05
C ARG A 187 12.56 2.43 12.15
N ILE A 188 12.06 3.63 12.38
CA ILE A 188 12.39 4.77 11.51
C ILE A 188 13.88 5.10 11.51
N ALA A 189 14.55 5.04 12.66
CA ALA A 189 15.99 5.29 12.74
C ALA A 189 16.81 4.25 11.94
N ASP A 190 16.39 2.99 11.96
CA ASP A 190 17.02 1.92 11.17
C ASP A 190 16.80 2.15 9.67
N ALA A 191 15.59 2.59 9.28
CA ALA A 191 15.26 2.92 7.88
C ALA A 191 16.12 4.06 7.34
N GLU A 192 16.21 5.16 8.10
CA GLU A 192 17.04 6.32 7.76
C GLU A 192 18.53 5.93 7.66
N ALA A 193 19.05 5.15 8.62
CA ALA A 193 20.42 4.67 8.61
C ALA A 193 20.71 3.75 7.41
N LYS A 194 19.74 2.89 7.04
CA LYS A 194 19.87 2.04 5.84
C LYS A 194 19.90 2.88 4.57
N LEU A 195 18.98 3.84 4.42
CA LEU A 195 18.92 4.74 3.26
C LEU A 195 20.24 5.52 3.10
N PHE A 196 20.80 6.04 4.20
CA PHE A 196 22.10 6.71 4.20
C PHE A 196 23.22 5.77 3.75
N ARG A 197 23.29 4.55 4.27
CA ARG A 197 24.28 3.53 3.89
C ARG A 197 24.20 3.17 2.40
N GLU A 198 22.99 3.03 1.86
CA GLU A 198 22.81 2.75 0.42
C GLU A 198 23.30 3.92 -0.46
N SER A 199 23.11 5.16 -0.01
CA SER A 199 23.67 6.34 -0.67
C SER A 199 25.21 6.32 -0.66
N ASP A 200 25.82 5.94 0.47
CA ASP A 200 27.29 5.80 0.58
C ASP A 200 27.81 4.69 -0.35
N TRP A 201 27.14 3.54 -0.41
CA TRP A 201 27.49 2.45 -1.33
C TRP A 201 27.41 2.89 -2.79
N THR A 202 26.34 3.59 -3.16
CA THR A 202 26.15 4.13 -4.51
C THR A 202 27.29 5.09 -4.87
N SER A 203 27.64 5.98 -3.97
CA SER A 203 28.72 6.96 -4.16
C SER A 203 30.10 6.28 -4.28
N ALA A 204 30.35 5.27 -3.45
CA ALA A 204 31.60 4.51 -3.45
C ALA A 204 31.78 3.73 -4.77
N LEU A 205 30.71 3.03 -5.22
CA LEU A 205 30.74 2.32 -6.52
C LEU A 205 30.92 3.28 -7.69
N ALA A 206 30.24 4.42 -7.68
CA ALA A 206 30.37 5.46 -8.72
C ALA A 206 31.78 6.07 -8.77
N SER A 207 32.51 6.08 -7.63
CA SER A 207 33.92 6.52 -7.57
C SER A 207 34.93 5.47 -8.06
N GLY A 208 34.45 4.28 -8.49
CA GLY A 208 35.30 3.22 -9.04
C GLY A 208 35.76 2.19 -8.02
N LYS A 209 35.28 2.22 -6.77
CA LYS A 209 35.57 1.13 -5.81
C LYS A 209 34.90 -0.17 -6.28
N SER A 210 35.57 -1.30 -6.04
CA SER A 210 35.00 -2.60 -6.37
C SER A 210 33.85 -2.98 -5.42
N ALA A 211 32.91 -3.83 -5.88
CA ALA A 211 31.87 -4.38 -5.02
C ALA A 211 32.45 -5.12 -3.80
N ALA A 212 33.57 -5.82 -3.98
CA ALA A 212 34.25 -6.51 -2.89
C ALA A 212 34.69 -5.55 -1.77
N GLU A 213 35.25 -4.41 -2.14
CA GLU A 213 35.64 -3.38 -1.16
C GLU A 213 34.44 -2.73 -0.49
N VAL A 214 33.39 -2.38 -1.28
CA VAL A 214 32.20 -1.68 -0.75
C VAL A 214 31.39 -2.56 0.18
N PHE A 215 31.22 -3.86 -0.16
CA PHE A 215 30.39 -4.80 0.59
C PHE A 215 31.19 -5.73 1.52
N GLY A 216 32.53 -5.58 1.59
CA GLY A 216 33.38 -6.40 2.45
C GLY A 216 33.34 -7.89 2.10
N LEU A 217 33.34 -8.22 0.81
CA LEU A 217 33.28 -9.61 0.37
C LEU A 217 34.57 -10.36 0.65
N ALA A 218 34.44 -11.63 1.04
CA ALA A 218 35.59 -12.52 1.16
C ALA A 218 36.23 -12.75 -0.22
N PRO A 219 37.60 -12.99 -0.27
CA PRO A 219 38.25 -13.33 -1.52
C PRO A 219 37.65 -14.56 -2.19
N THR A 220 37.50 -14.53 -3.52
CA THR A 220 37.07 -15.70 -4.30
C THR A 220 38.17 -16.74 -4.36
N ILE A 221 37.81 -18.01 -4.18
CA ILE A 221 38.74 -19.14 -4.43
C ILE A 221 38.61 -19.49 -5.92
N GLN A 222 39.74 -19.46 -6.64
CA GLN A 222 39.79 -20.05 -7.99
C GLN A 222 40.13 -21.53 -7.84
N PRO A 223 39.37 -22.42 -8.51
CA PRO A 223 39.59 -23.88 -8.43
C PRO A 223 40.87 -24.28 -9.14
#